data_7ace6bf9bbb57d50cdb62327b9f518f0
#
_entry.id   7ace6bf9bbb57d50cdb62327b9f518f0
#
_cell.length_a   1.000
_cell.length_b   1.000
_cell.length_c   1.000
_cell.angle_alpha   90.00
_cell.angle_beta   90.00
_cell.angle_gamma   90.00
#
_symmetry.space_group_name_H-M   'P 1'
#
loop_
_entity.id
_entity.type
_entity.pdbx_description
1 polymer ?
#
loop_
_entity_poly.entity_id
_entity_poly.type
_entity_poly.pdbx_seq_one_letter_code
_entity_poly.pdbx_strand_id
1 'polypeptide(L)'
;MIPPAPMIKVASYNMRKGIGLDRRRDPGRVLSVLGELDADIVALQEADRRFGTRASAIPPHMFEDHSDYVPVDLLDGRPYAIGWHGNALLVRKGVVVEESHALHLPTLEPRGAVAATVRVGDTRLRVVGMHLDISGLRRRQQAHAILSHVAEGEKLPTVLMGDCNEWRNRGGCLHDFGEHHRLVDTGHSFHSRKPVARLDRIFASPELEAVDAGVHQSALAARASDHLPIWARFKPAD
;
A
#
# COMPACT_ATOMS: atom_id res chain seq x y z
N MET A 1 -16.41 -16.90 26.87
CA MET A 1 -16.33 -16.69 25.41
C MET A 1 -15.01 -15.97 25.14
N ILE A 2 -14.10 -16.58 24.38
CA ILE A 2 -12.89 -15.92 23.92
C ILE A 2 -13.35 -14.89 22.88
N PRO A 3 -13.00 -13.59 23.02
CA PRO A 3 -13.34 -12.63 21.97
C PRO A 3 -12.77 -13.09 20.62
N PRO A 4 -13.47 -12.86 19.51
CA PRO A 4 -12.93 -13.19 18.20
C PRO A 4 -11.58 -12.48 18.02
N ALA A 5 -10.62 -13.19 17.40
CA ALA A 5 -9.32 -12.61 17.10
C ALA A 5 -9.50 -11.29 16.36
N PRO A 6 -8.75 -10.24 16.70
CA PRO A 6 -8.90 -8.94 16.06
C PRO A 6 -8.64 -9.08 14.55
N MET A 7 -9.60 -8.63 13.75
CA MET A 7 -9.43 -8.59 12.30
C MET A 7 -8.69 -7.31 11.91
N ILE A 8 -7.66 -7.46 11.10
CA ILE A 8 -6.86 -6.34 10.60
C ILE A 8 -7.25 -6.07 9.15
N LYS A 9 -7.68 -4.85 8.87
CA LYS A 9 -8.00 -4.41 7.52
C LYS A 9 -6.84 -3.60 6.95
N VAL A 10 -6.29 -4.07 5.83
CA VAL A 10 -5.28 -3.33 5.07
C VAL A 10 -5.83 -2.87 3.73
N ALA A 11 -5.30 -1.79 3.18
CA ALA A 11 -5.66 -1.31 1.86
C ALA A 11 -4.43 -0.80 1.10
N SER A 12 -4.52 -0.84 -0.22
CA SER A 12 -3.54 -0.22 -1.13
C SER A 12 -4.24 0.69 -2.13
N TYR A 13 -3.69 1.88 -2.36
CA TYR A 13 -4.28 2.86 -3.23
C TYR A 13 -3.24 3.70 -3.98
N ASN A 14 -3.15 3.53 -5.30
CA ASN A 14 -2.44 4.46 -6.15
C ASN A 14 -3.31 5.70 -6.34
N MET A 15 -3.00 6.77 -5.61
CA MET A 15 -3.80 8.00 -5.56
C MET A 15 -3.49 8.99 -6.68
N ARG A 16 -2.60 8.67 -7.61
CA ARG A 16 -2.25 9.51 -8.75
C ARG A 16 -1.95 10.96 -8.36
N LYS A 17 -1.19 11.18 -7.30
CA LYS A 17 -0.84 12.53 -6.79
C LYS A 17 -2.07 13.38 -6.42
N GLY A 18 -3.19 12.76 -6.09
CA GLY A 18 -4.47 13.42 -5.84
C GLY A 18 -5.12 14.00 -7.09
N ILE A 19 -4.69 13.61 -8.30
CA ILE A 19 -5.25 14.10 -9.57
C ILE A 19 -6.34 13.15 -10.04
N GLY A 20 -7.57 13.61 -9.97
CA GLY A 20 -8.73 12.84 -10.42
C GLY A 20 -8.84 12.71 -11.94
N LEU A 21 -9.86 11.99 -12.38
CA LEU A 21 -10.18 11.83 -13.81
C LEU A 21 -10.62 13.13 -14.47
N ASP A 22 -11.02 14.12 -13.68
CA ASP A 22 -11.29 15.50 -14.09
C ASP A 22 -10.01 16.33 -14.28
N ARG A 23 -8.82 15.72 -14.11
CA ARG A 23 -7.49 16.34 -14.17
C ARG A 23 -7.26 17.44 -13.13
N ARG A 24 -8.10 17.51 -12.09
CA ARG A 24 -7.94 18.44 -10.96
C ARG A 24 -7.30 17.71 -9.80
N ARG A 25 -6.35 18.38 -9.16
CA ARG A 25 -5.77 17.90 -7.90
C ARG A 25 -6.70 18.28 -6.76
N ASP A 26 -7.08 17.28 -5.99
CA ASP A 26 -7.99 17.43 -4.85
C ASP A 26 -7.57 16.46 -3.74
N PRO A 27 -6.70 16.89 -2.81
CA PRO A 27 -6.29 16.08 -1.67
C PRO A 27 -7.45 15.68 -0.75
N GLY A 28 -8.44 16.56 -0.58
CA GLY A 28 -9.64 16.29 0.24
C GLY A 28 -10.43 15.10 -0.30
N ARG A 29 -10.52 14.97 -1.62
CA ARG A 29 -11.16 13.83 -2.27
C ARG A 29 -10.44 12.51 -1.94
N VAL A 30 -9.11 12.52 -1.91
CA VAL A 30 -8.34 11.33 -1.52
C VAL A 30 -8.61 10.97 -0.07
N LEU A 31 -8.59 11.94 0.86
CA LEU A 31 -8.89 11.70 2.27
C LEU A 31 -10.30 11.15 2.47
N SER A 32 -11.27 11.64 1.70
CA SER A 32 -12.64 11.10 1.73
C SER A 32 -12.69 9.64 1.28
N VAL A 33 -11.93 9.24 0.22
CA VAL A 33 -11.81 7.84 -0.20
C VAL A 33 -11.16 6.99 0.89
N LEU A 34 -10.13 7.52 1.57
CA LEU A 34 -9.50 6.82 2.71
C LEU A 34 -10.49 6.63 3.87
N GLY A 35 -11.35 7.61 4.14
CA GLY A 35 -12.44 7.49 5.12
C GLY A 35 -13.45 6.40 4.74
N GLU A 36 -13.84 6.29 3.46
CA GLU A 36 -14.72 5.21 2.97
C GLU A 36 -14.06 3.82 3.11
N LEU A 37 -12.74 3.74 2.91
CA LEU A 37 -11.98 2.49 3.03
C LEU A 37 -11.99 1.96 4.45
N ASP A 38 -11.88 2.84 5.43
CA ASP A 38 -11.91 2.49 6.86
C ASP A 38 -10.95 1.31 7.18
N ALA A 39 -9.71 1.39 6.72
CA ALA A 39 -8.67 0.38 6.94
C ALA A 39 -7.78 0.75 8.14
N ASP A 40 -7.13 -0.23 8.76
CA ASP A 40 -6.18 0.03 9.84
C ASP A 40 -4.84 0.52 9.30
N ILE A 41 -4.46 0.01 8.12
CA ILE A 41 -3.20 0.33 7.46
C ILE A 41 -3.46 0.55 5.96
N VAL A 42 -2.90 1.61 5.40
CA VAL A 42 -3.02 1.92 3.97
C VAL A 42 -1.64 2.15 3.36
N ALA A 43 -1.35 1.46 2.25
CA ALA A 43 -0.22 1.77 1.40
C ALA A 43 -0.67 2.70 0.27
N LEU A 44 -0.08 3.87 0.19
CA LEU A 44 -0.30 4.83 -0.90
C LEU A 44 0.82 4.74 -1.93
N GLN A 45 0.46 4.83 -3.21
CA GLN A 45 1.39 5.03 -4.29
C GLN A 45 1.10 6.38 -4.94
N GLU A 46 2.13 6.96 -5.55
CA GLU A 46 2.11 8.32 -6.08
C GLU A 46 1.68 9.39 -5.06
N ALA A 47 2.04 9.20 -3.79
CA ALA A 47 1.70 10.10 -2.71
C ALA A 47 2.48 11.42 -2.73
N ASP A 48 3.64 11.46 -3.40
CA ASP A 48 4.47 12.64 -3.53
C ASP A 48 4.48 13.18 -4.95
N ARG A 49 4.75 14.47 -5.09
CA ARG A 49 4.95 15.11 -6.41
C ARG A 49 6.21 14.56 -7.07
N ARG A 50 6.16 14.36 -8.39
CA ARG A 50 7.27 13.73 -9.14
C ARG A 50 8.50 14.64 -9.25
N PHE A 51 8.34 15.95 -9.26
CA PHE A 51 9.39 16.94 -9.54
C PHE A 51 9.55 17.95 -8.39
N GLY A 52 10.66 18.67 -8.42
CA GLY A 52 11.02 19.68 -7.43
C GLY A 52 11.37 19.07 -6.08
N THR A 53 10.87 19.63 -5.01
CA THR A 53 11.09 19.16 -3.64
C THR A 53 10.46 17.79 -3.34
N ARG A 54 9.72 17.23 -4.31
CA ARG A 54 8.92 16.00 -4.16
C ARG A 54 7.98 16.07 -2.95
N ALA A 55 7.42 17.25 -2.71
CA ALA A 55 6.48 17.45 -1.62
C ALA A 55 5.27 16.53 -1.74
N SER A 56 4.73 16.16 -0.61
CA SER A 56 3.49 15.38 -0.51
C SER A 56 2.38 16.00 -1.36
N ALA A 57 1.61 15.15 -2.02
CA ALA A 57 0.42 15.55 -2.76
C ALA A 57 -0.74 15.93 -1.82
N ILE A 58 -0.73 15.39 -0.60
CA ILE A 58 -1.65 15.74 0.50
C ILE A 58 -0.82 16.53 1.52
N PRO A 59 -1.16 17.80 1.80
CA PRO A 59 -0.50 18.56 2.85
C PRO A 59 -0.58 17.86 4.21
N PRO A 60 0.52 17.78 4.99
CA PRO A 60 0.55 17.04 6.25
C PRO A 60 -0.56 17.44 7.24
N HIS A 61 -0.86 18.73 7.40
CA HIS A 61 -1.91 19.23 8.28
C HIS A 61 -3.30 18.65 7.94
N MET A 62 -3.56 18.30 6.68
CA MET A 62 -4.85 17.70 6.31
C MET A 62 -5.04 16.29 6.89
N PHE A 63 -3.95 15.55 7.17
CA PHE A 63 -4.07 14.29 7.89
C PHE A 63 -4.45 14.51 9.35
N GLU A 64 -3.94 15.57 9.96
CA GLU A 64 -4.24 15.92 11.37
C GLU A 64 -5.69 16.36 11.52
N ASP A 65 -6.15 17.26 10.64
CA ASP A 65 -7.42 17.97 10.76
C ASP A 65 -8.61 17.20 10.14
N HIS A 66 -8.37 16.38 9.12
CA HIS A 66 -9.43 15.83 8.28
C HIS A 66 -9.31 14.31 8.03
N SER A 67 -8.55 13.60 8.86
CA SER A 67 -8.33 12.16 8.66
C SER A 67 -8.15 11.42 9.98
N ASP A 68 -8.57 10.15 10.00
CA ASP A 68 -8.26 9.20 11.07
C ASP A 68 -6.90 8.54 10.90
N TYR A 69 -6.11 8.98 9.93
CA TYR A 69 -4.82 8.39 9.59
C TYR A 69 -3.66 9.29 9.96
N VAL A 70 -2.53 8.64 10.27
CA VAL A 70 -1.24 9.27 10.48
C VAL A 70 -0.27 8.66 9.47
N PRO A 71 0.47 9.47 8.70
CA PRO A 71 1.58 8.99 7.89
C PRO A 71 2.66 8.36 8.79
N VAL A 72 3.18 7.20 8.36
CA VAL A 72 4.32 6.56 9.01
C VAL A 72 5.55 7.39 8.72
N ASP A 73 6.20 7.87 9.77
CA ASP A 73 7.44 8.63 9.66
C ASP A 73 8.59 7.68 9.27
N LEU A 74 9.32 8.04 8.21
CA LEU A 74 10.51 7.32 7.76
C LEU A 74 11.74 8.07 8.27
N LEU A 75 12.59 7.42 9.03
CA LEU A 75 13.80 8.01 9.63
C LEU A 75 14.69 8.73 8.60
N ASP A 76 14.70 8.26 7.36
CA ASP A 76 15.40 8.89 6.23
C ASP A 76 14.48 9.79 5.39
N GLY A 77 13.35 10.21 5.95
CA GLY A 77 12.31 10.98 5.27
C GLY A 77 12.80 12.34 4.79
N ARG A 78 12.26 12.77 3.65
CA ARG A 78 12.49 14.13 3.13
C ARG A 78 11.53 15.10 3.81
N PRO A 79 11.96 16.32 4.15
CA PRO A 79 11.17 17.25 4.98
C PRO A 79 9.79 17.63 4.45
N TYR A 80 9.50 17.34 3.18
CA TYR A 80 8.22 17.71 2.55
C TYR A 80 7.45 16.50 1.97
N ALA A 81 8.04 15.30 2.02
CA ALA A 81 7.41 14.06 1.56
C ALA A 81 6.78 13.33 2.75
N ILE A 82 5.70 12.58 2.49
CA ILE A 82 5.11 11.68 3.50
C ILE A 82 5.60 10.24 3.34
N GLY A 83 6.57 10.01 2.44
CA GLY A 83 7.07 8.68 2.15
C GLY A 83 8.35 8.69 1.33
N TRP A 84 8.61 7.58 0.64
CA TRP A 84 9.80 7.35 -0.17
C TRP A 84 9.44 7.09 -1.63
N HIS A 85 9.95 7.95 -2.54
CA HIS A 85 9.69 7.85 -3.98
C HIS A 85 8.20 7.74 -4.35
N GLY A 86 7.33 8.44 -3.60
CA GLY A 86 5.89 8.42 -3.79
C GLY A 86 5.16 7.25 -3.12
N ASN A 87 5.88 6.36 -2.43
CA ASN A 87 5.27 5.34 -1.59
C ASN A 87 5.17 5.85 -0.16
N ALA A 88 4.00 5.71 0.44
CA ALA A 88 3.79 6.04 1.85
C ALA A 88 2.94 4.96 2.53
N LEU A 89 3.17 4.76 3.80
CA LEU A 89 2.27 4.01 4.66
C LEU A 89 1.51 4.98 5.55
N LEU A 90 0.22 4.73 5.68
CA LEU A 90 -0.64 5.40 6.66
C LEU A 90 -1.11 4.35 7.65
N VAL A 91 -1.22 4.73 8.89
CA VAL A 91 -1.84 3.92 9.94
C VAL A 91 -2.99 4.69 10.57
N ARG A 92 -4.05 3.98 10.97
CA ARG A 92 -5.14 4.57 11.73
C ARG A 92 -4.61 5.09 13.07
N LYS A 93 -5.12 6.22 13.54
CA LYS A 93 -4.84 6.73 14.87
C LYS A 93 -5.12 5.64 15.93
N GLY A 94 -4.11 5.31 16.73
CA GLY A 94 -4.14 4.21 17.70
C GLY A 94 -3.38 2.94 17.29
N VAL A 95 -3.01 2.79 16.01
CA VAL A 95 -2.05 1.78 15.59
C VAL A 95 -0.65 2.22 15.96
N VAL A 96 0.13 1.34 16.58
CA VAL A 96 1.50 1.64 17.01
C VAL A 96 2.47 1.27 15.90
N VAL A 97 3.31 2.21 15.48
CA VAL A 97 4.44 1.96 14.57
C VAL A 97 5.68 1.72 15.42
N GLU A 98 6.31 0.55 15.29
CA GLU A 98 7.50 0.17 16.06
C GLU A 98 8.78 0.49 15.29
N GLU A 99 8.78 0.22 13.99
CA GLU A 99 9.91 0.45 13.09
C GLU A 99 9.40 0.85 11.71
N SER A 100 10.19 1.61 10.97
CA SER A 100 9.88 1.98 9.59
C SER A 100 11.14 2.21 8.78
N HIS A 101 11.13 1.77 7.51
CA HIS A 101 12.28 1.83 6.62
C HIS A 101 11.88 2.21 5.19
N ALA A 102 12.68 3.06 4.57
CA ALA A 102 12.66 3.23 3.12
C ALA A 102 13.48 2.12 2.47
N LEU A 103 12.89 1.37 1.54
CA LEU A 103 13.60 0.33 0.80
C LEU A 103 14.17 0.88 -0.50
N HIS A 104 15.49 0.84 -0.62
CA HIS A 104 16.22 1.22 -1.81
C HIS A 104 16.17 0.08 -2.83
N LEU A 105 15.33 0.23 -3.85
CA LEU A 105 15.15 -0.78 -4.89
C LEU A 105 15.94 -0.42 -6.14
N PRO A 106 16.42 -1.41 -6.92
CA PRO A 106 17.02 -1.16 -8.24
C PRO A 106 15.95 -0.62 -9.20
N THR A 107 16.09 0.62 -9.65
CA THR A 107 15.08 1.31 -10.44
C THR A 107 15.64 2.01 -11.68
N LEU A 108 14.82 2.17 -12.73
CA LEU A 108 15.06 3.07 -13.84
C LEU A 108 14.37 4.42 -13.62
N GLU A 109 13.20 4.39 -12.99
CA GLU A 109 12.44 5.57 -12.54
C GLU A 109 12.44 5.63 -11.01
N PRO A 110 12.14 6.78 -10.39
CA PRO A 110 12.01 6.84 -8.93
C PRO A 110 10.81 6.02 -8.45
N ARG A 111 11.05 4.75 -8.26
CA ARG A 111 10.17 3.73 -7.69
C ARG A 111 10.80 3.22 -6.40
N GLY A 112 10.03 2.63 -5.52
CA GLY A 112 10.55 2.15 -4.26
C GLY A 112 9.52 1.37 -3.48
N ALA A 113 9.88 1.05 -2.26
CA ALA A 113 8.99 0.50 -1.26
C ALA A 113 9.27 1.12 0.10
N VAL A 114 8.32 1.02 0.98
CA VAL A 114 8.41 1.41 2.39
C VAL A 114 7.95 0.24 3.23
N ALA A 115 8.67 -0.05 4.30
CA ALA A 115 8.34 -1.12 5.22
C ALA A 115 8.10 -0.54 6.62
N ALA A 116 7.15 -1.10 7.34
CA ALA A 116 6.94 -0.79 8.75
C ALA A 116 6.56 -2.05 9.53
N THR A 117 7.04 -2.14 10.77
CA THR A 117 6.53 -3.07 11.77
C THR A 117 5.51 -2.31 12.60
N VAL A 118 4.29 -2.83 12.63
CA VAL A 118 3.17 -2.18 13.31
C VAL A 118 2.46 -3.15 14.25
N ARG A 119 1.75 -2.58 15.24
CA ARG A 119 0.89 -3.31 16.16
C ARG A 119 -0.53 -2.79 16.07
N VAL A 120 -1.44 -3.68 15.70
CA VAL A 120 -2.89 -3.44 15.65
C VAL A 120 -3.53 -4.29 16.76
N GLY A 121 -4.00 -3.65 17.83
CA GLY A 121 -4.38 -4.37 19.05
C GLY A 121 -3.20 -5.20 19.58
N ASP A 122 -3.40 -6.52 19.73
CA ASP A 122 -2.36 -7.45 20.19
C ASP A 122 -1.54 -8.06 19.04
N THR A 123 -1.91 -7.79 17.80
CA THR A 123 -1.26 -8.40 16.63
C THR A 123 -0.15 -7.50 16.11
N ARG A 124 1.06 -8.07 16.07
CA ARG A 124 2.26 -7.46 15.51
C ARG A 124 2.52 -8.01 14.12
N LEU A 125 2.71 -7.14 13.13
CA LEU A 125 2.94 -7.55 11.74
C LEU A 125 3.85 -6.58 11.01
N ARG A 126 4.49 -7.08 9.95
CA ARG A 126 5.22 -6.26 8.98
C ARG A 126 4.33 -5.93 7.81
N VAL A 127 4.38 -4.69 7.36
CA VAL A 127 3.69 -4.22 6.16
C VAL A 127 4.69 -3.58 5.22
N VAL A 128 4.64 -3.96 3.94
CA VAL A 128 5.45 -3.36 2.88
C VAL A 128 4.52 -2.75 1.83
N GLY A 129 4.59 -1.43 1.70
CA GLY A 129 3.95 -0.69 0.62
C GLY A 129 4.91 -0.50 -0.54
N MET A 130 4.50 -0.80 -1.78
CA MET A 130 5.38 -0.78 -2.94
C MET A 130 4.72 -0.17 -4.18
N HIS A 131 5.56 0.40 -5.05
CA HIS A 131 5.21 0.77 -6.41
C HIS A 131 6.33 0.33 -7.33
N LEU A 132 6.12 -0.76 -8.06
CA LEU A 132 7.14 -1.41 -8.86
C LEU A 132 7.31 -0.73 -10.22
N ASP A 133 8.43 -1.01 -10.87
CA ASP A 133 8.81 -0.48 -12.18
C ASP A 133 7.89 -1.01 -13.29
N ILE A 134 7.82 -0.30 -14.41
CA ILE A 134 7.11 -0.74 -15.62
C ILE A 134 7.86 -1.84 -16.38
N SER A 135 9.19 -1.96 -16.18
CA SER A 135 10.02 -3.01 -16.77
C SER A 135 9.88 -4.32 -16.04
N GLY A 136 9.52 -5.40 -16.73
CA GLY A 136 9.37 -6.73 -16.12
C GLY A 136 10.65 -7.26 -15.46
N LEU A 137 11.83 -6.99 -16.06
CA LEU A 137 13.11 -7.36 -15.46
C LEU A 137 13.36 -6.61 -14.14
N ARG A 138 13.08 -5.30 -14.14
CA ARG A 138 13.25 -4.49 -12.93
C ARG A 138 12.27 -4.89 -11.84
N ARG A 139 11.02 -5.17 -12.18
CA ARG A 139 10.04 -5.68 -11.20
C ARG A 139 10.50 -6.95 -10.50
N ARG A 140 11.12 -7.88 -11.21
CA ARG A 140 11.68 -9.09 -10.58
C ARG A 140 12.85 -8.77 -9.66
N GLN A 141 13.78 -7.92 -10.08
CA GLN A 141 14.89 -7.47 -9.23
C GLN A 141 14.38 -6.76 -7.97
N GLN A 142 13.33 -5.95 -8.11
CA GLN A 142 12.67 -5.25 -6.99
C GLN A 142 11.98 -6.24 -6.05
N ALA A 143 11.27 -7.25 -6.60
CA ALA A 143 10.64 -8.29 -5.80
C ALA A 143 11.68 -9.06 -4.98
N HIS A 144 12.80 -9.47 -5.58
CA HIS A 144 13.89 -10.12 -4.84
C HIS A 144 14.47 -9.23 -3.74
N ALA A 145 14.69 -7.93 -4.00
CA ALA A 145 15.20 -7.01 -2.98
C ALA A 145 14.22 -6.85 -1.80
N ILE A 146 12.91 -6.77 -2.07
CA ILE A 146 11.88 -6.72 -1.02
C ILE A 146 11.87 -8.03 -0.22
N LEU A 147 11.89 -9.18 -0.89
CA LEU A 147 11.89 -10.49 -0.24
C LEU A 147 13.14 -10.72 0.60
N SER A 148 14.33 -10.29 0.14
CA SER A 148 15.57 -10.33 0.93
C SER A 148 15.45 -9.51 2.20
N HIS A 149 14.93 -8.26 2.11
CA HIS A 149 14.69 -7.43 3.28
C HIS A 149 13.74 -8.11 4.29
N VAL A 150 12.66 -8.73 3.80
CA VAL A 150 11.70 -9.45 4.67
C VAL A 150 12.38 -10.66 5.32
N ALA A 151 13.21 -11.41 4.58
CA ALA A 151 13.88 -12.61 5.07
C ALA A 151 15.00 -12.31 6.10
N GLU A 152 15.71 -11.18 5.93
CA GLU A 152 16.77 -10.74 6.84
C GLU A 152 16.23 -10.17 8.16
N GLY A 153 14.99 -9.71 8.17
CA GLY A 153 14.34 -9.16 9.35
C GLY A 153 13.78 -10.21 10.32
N GLU A 154 13.19 -9.74 11.40
CA GLU A 154 12.46 -10.60 12.34
C GLU A 154 11.36 -11.38 11.62
N LYS A 155 11.12 -12.63 12.02
CA LYS A 155 9.99 -13.42 11.52
C LYS A 155 8.68 -12.87 12.07
N LEU A 156 7.92 -12.19 11.24
CA LEU A 156 6.63 -11.59 11.57
C LEU A 156 5.61 -11.95 10.48
N PRO A 157 4.33 -12.07 10.83
CA PRO A 157 3.26 -12.03 9.85
C PRO A 157 3.48 -10.83 8.94
N THR A 158 3.47 -11.05 7.61
CA THR A 158 3.88 -10.01 6.65
C THR A 158 2.80 -9.81 5.59
N VAL A 159 2.50 -8.55 5.29
CA VAL A 159 1.66 -8.15 4.16
C VAL A 159 2.49 -7.29 3.21
N LEU A 160 2.53 -7.70 1.93
CA LEU A 160 3.11 -6.93 0.84
C LEU A 160 1.96 -6.40 -0.01
N MET A 161 1.91 -5.10 -0.28
CA MET A 161 0.81 -4.52 -1.04
C MET A 161 1.24 -3.30 -1.86
N GLY A 162 0.62 -3.12 -3.01
CA GLY A 162 0.92 -1.96 -3.85
C GLY A 162 0.61 -2.16 -5.32
N ASP A 163 1.00 -1.16 -6.10
CA ASP A 163 0.95 -1.20 -7.55
C ASP A 163 2.17 -1.97 -8.09
N CYS A 164 1.93 -3.20 -8.51
CA CYS A 164 2.96 -4.06 -9.08
C CYS A 164 3.26 -3.76 -10.56
N ASN A 165 2.48 -2.92 -11.25
CA ASN A 165 2.59 -2.66 -12.68
C ASN A 165 2.69 -3.95 -13.54
N GLU A 166 2.19 -5.09 -13.03
CA GLU A 166 2.20 -6.37 -13.73
C GLU A 166 0.84 -6.65 -14.35
N TRP A 167 0.81 -6.59 -15.68
CA TRP A 167 -0.40 -6.82 -16.47
C TRP A 167 -0.78 -8.30 -16.58
N ARG A 168 0.18 -9.19 -16.37
CA ARG A 168 -0.07 -10.63 -16.39
C ARG A 168 -0.70 -11.07 -15.09
N ASN A 169 -1.51 -12.10 -15.16
CA ASN A 169 -2.11 -12.70 -13.97
C ASN A 169 -1.20 -13.71 -13.28
N ARG A 170 -0.12 -14.14 -13.93
CA ARG A 170 0.85 -15.14 -13.43
C ARG A 170 2.24 -14.83 -13.95
N GLY A 171 3.26 -15.33 -13.24
CA GLY A 171 4.66 -15.21 -13.62
C GLY A 171 5.29 -13.86 -13.24
N GLY A 172 6.53 -13.63 -13.66
CA GLY A 172 7.29 -12.43 -13.32
C GLY A 172 7.41 -12.23 -11.81
N CYS A 173 7.32 -10.98 -11.35
CA CYS A 173 7.40 -10.65 -9.93
C CYS A 173 6.27 -11.28 -9.08
N LEU A 174 5.12 -11.60 -9.69
CA LEU A 174 4.04 -12.27 -8.97
C LEU A 174 4.40 -13.71 -8.59
N HIS A 175 5.19 -14.39 -9.42
CA HIS A 175 5.73 -15.71 -9.08
C HIS A 175 6.74 -15.60 -7.94
N ASP A 176 7.67 -14.64 -8.06
CA ASP A 176 8.72 -14.44 -7.05
C ASP A 176 8.09 -14.16 -5.66
N PHE A 177 7.09 -13.29 -5.56
CA PHE A 177 6.34 -13.06 -4.31
C PHE A 177 5.55 -14.29 -3.87
N GLY A 178 4.97 -15.03 -4.82
CA GLY A 178 4.12 -16.19 -4.57
C GLY A 178 4.84 -17.42 -4.00
N GLU A 179 6.18 -17.45 -4.04
CA GLU A 179 6.97 -18.53 -3.42
C GLU A 179 6.87 -18.54 -1.89
N HIS A 180 6.65 -17.38 -1.29
CA HIS A 180 6.64 -17.21 0.16
C HIS A 180 5.36 -16.56 0.72
N HIS A 181 4.56 -15.93 -0.14
CA HIS A 181 3.36 -15.20 0.25
C HIS A 181 2.17 -15.60 -0.64
N ARG A 182 1.00 -15.70 -0.05
CA ARG A 182 -0.24 -16.00 -0.79
C ARG A 182 -0.77 -14.74 -1.42
N LEU A 183 -1.03 -14.78 -2.73
CA LEU A 183 -1.73 -13.70 -3.43
C LEU A 183 -3.21 -13.68 -3.01
N VAL A 184 -3.68 -12.55 -2.53
CA VAL A 184 -5.08 -12.32 -2.18
C VAL A 184 -5.86 -11.90 -3.44
N ASP A 185 -6.99 -12.53 -3.70
CA ASP A 185 -7.84 -12.18 -4.85
C ASP A 185 -8.72 -10.97 -4.50
N THR A 186 -8.27 -9.79 -4.87
CA THR A 186 -8.99 -8.52 -4.62
C THR A 186 -9.86 -8.08 -5.80
N GLY A 187 -9.59 -8.56 -7.03
CA GLY A 187 -10.30 -8.12 -8.23
C GLY A 187 -9.51 -7.13 -9.09
N HIS A 188 -10.21 -6.49 -10.04
CA HIS A 188 -9.62 -5.54 -10.99
C HIS A 188 -9.69 -4.11 -10.46
N SER A 189 -8.57 -3.39 -10.43
CA SER A 189 -8.45 -2.02 -9.90
C SER A 189 -8.23 -0.96 -10.97
N PHE A 190 -7.72 -1.35 -12.13
CA PHE A 190 -7.35 -0.44 -13.22
C PHE A 190 -8.12 -0.74 -14.51
N HIS A 191 -8.57 0.21 -15.27
CA HIS A 191 -8.71 1.63 -15.04
C HIS A 191 -10.03 1.89 -14.30
N SER A 192 -10.05 2.82 -13.35
CA SER A 192 -11.17 3.04 -12.41
C SER A 192 -12.55 3.18 -13.06
N ARG A 193 -12.64 3.72 -14.29
CA ARG A 193 -13.92 3.81 -15.05
C ARG A 193 -14.44 2.46 -15.55
N LYS A 194 -13.53 1.54 -15.89
CA LYS A 194 -13.84 0.19 -16.40
C LYS A 194 -12.68 -0.72 -16.00
N PRO A 195 -12.68 -1.25 -14.79
CA PRO A 195 -11.58 -2.05 -14.29
C PRO A 195 -11.44 -3.36 -15.07
N VAL A 196 -10.31 -3.51 -15.76
CA VAL A 196 -10.00 -4.69 -16.60
C VAL A 196 -8.63 -5.30 -16.26
N ALA A 197 -7.82 -4.60 -15.47
CA ALA A 197 -6.49 -5.06 -15.07
C ALA A 197 -6.34 -5.07 -13.55
N ARG A 198 -5.54 -6.01 -13.07
CA ARG A 198 -5.16 -6.16 -11.66
C ARG A 198 -3.73 -5.68 -11.51
N LEU A 199 -3.49 -4.38 -11.53
CA LEU A 199 -2.15 -3.81 -11.33
C LEU A 199 -1.77 -3.75 -9.86
N ASP A 200 -2.76 -3.50 -9.02
CA ASP A 200 -2.62 -3.46 -7.57
C ASP A 200 -2.78 -4.86 -6.98
N ARG A 201 -1.91 -5.23 -6.05
CA ARG A 201 -1.87 -6.56 -5.45
C ARG A 201 -1.69 -6.48 -3.94
N ILE A 202 -2.22 -7.50 -3.25
CA ILE A 202 -1.97 -7.78 -1.84
C ILE A 202 -1.47 -9.22 -1.75
N PHE A 203 -0.35 -9.42 -1.04
CA PHE A 203 0.18 -10.73 -0.70
C PHE A 203 0.29 -10.82 0.81
N ALA A 204 0.05 -11.97 1.37
CA ALA A 204 0.17 -12.22 2.80
C ALA A 204 0.99 -13.47 3.07
N SER A 205 1.82 -13.43 4.11
CA SER A 205 2.55 -14.59 4.60
C SER A 205 1.60 -15.66 5.16
N PRO A 206 2.03 -16.93 5.28
CA PRO A 206 1.16 -18.03 5.70
C PRO A 206 0.51 -17.85 7.06
N GLU A 207 1.10 -17.04 7.94
CA GLU A 207 0.62 -16.73 9.29
C GLU A 207 -0.64 -15.85 9.32
N LEU A 208 -1.05 -15.34 8.15
CA LEU A 208 -2.26 -14.53 7.99
C LEU A 208 -3.27 -15.22 7.07
N GLU A 209 -4.49 -15.36 7.55
CA GLU A 209 -5.61 -15.85 6.75
C GLU A 209 -6.45 -14.66 6.26
N ALA A 210 -6.59 -14.53 4.94
CA ALA A 210 -7.49 -13.55 4.34
C ALA A 210 -8.94 -14.03 4.48
N VAL A 211 -9.73 -13.30 5.24
CA VAL A 211 -11.15 -13.63 5.51
C VAL A 211 -12.08 -12.99 4.50
N ASP A 212 -11.68 -11.80 4.01
CA ASP A 212 -12.45 -11.01 3.06
C ASP A 212 -11.51 -10.07 2.29
N ALA A 213 -11.80 -9.80 1.03
CA ALA A 213 -11.00 -8.91 0.21
C ALA A 213 -11.81 -8.36 -0.96
N GLY A 214 -11.40 -7.22 -1.50
CA GLY A 214 -12.08 -6.66 -2.65
C GLY A 214 -11.47 -5.38 -3.19
N VAL A 215 -12.17 -4.84 -4.17
CA VAL A 215 -11.93 -3.50 -4.73
C VAL A 215 -12.96 -2.55 -4.13
N HIS A 216 -12.50 -1.42 -3.63
CA HIS A 216 -13.41 -0.37 -3.16
C HIS A 216 -13.97 0.40 -4.35
N GLN A 217 -15.26 0.18 -4.62
CA GLN A 217 -15.99 0.80 -5.72
C GLN A 217 -17.04 1.76 -5.17
N SER A 218 -16.69 3.04 -5.14
CA SER A 218 -17.63 4.12 -4.86
C SER A 218 -17.63 5.13 -6.01
N ALA A 219 -18.68 5.94 -6.08
CA ALA A 219 -18.74 7.04 -7.05
C ALA A 219 -17.58 8.03 -6.86
N LEU A 220 -17.10 8.17 -5.62
CA LEU A 220 -15.99 9.04 -5.27
C LEU A 220 -14.66 8.41 -5.71
N ALA A 221 -14.39 7.14 -5.34
CA ALA A 221 -13.18 6.42 -5.71
C ALA A 221 -13.01 6.33 -7.23
N ALA A 222 -14.09 6.07 -7.97
CA ALA A 222 -14.08 6.00 -9.44
C ALA A 222 -13.66 7.32 -10.12
N ARG A 223 -13.71 8.45 -9.43
CA ARG A 223 -13.32 9.78 -9.95
C ARG A 223 -12.01 10.28 -9.39
N ALA A 224 -11.59 9.76 -8.24
CA ALA A 224 -10.47 10.29 -7.47
C ALA A 224 -9.10 9.92 -8.07
N SER A 225 -8.99 8.76 -8.73
CA SER A 225 -7.77 8.28 -9.39
C SER A 225 -8.14 7.44 -10.61
N ASP A 226 -7.15 7.07 -11.42
CA ASP A 226 -7.28 6.04 -12.47
C ASP A 226 -7.15 4.62 -11.92
N HIS A 227 -6.75 4.45 -10.67
CA HIS A 227 -6.84 3.20 -9.92
C HIS A 227 -7.97 3.24 -8.91
N LEU A 228 -8.60 2.10 -8.66
CA LEU A 228 -9.48 1.89 -7.52
C LEU A 228 -8.67 1.32 -6.35
N PRO A 229 -8.96 1.71 -5.10
CA PRO A 229 -8.33 1.09 -3.95
C PRO A 229 -8.68 -0.39 -3.86
N ILE A 230 -7.72 -1.20 -3.43
CA ILE A 230 -7.94 -2.60 -3.06
C ILE A 230 -7.76 -2.77 -1.55
N TRP A 231 -8.42 -3.75 -0.99
CA TRP A 231 -8.35 -4.02 0.45
C TRP A 231 -8.46 -5.51 0.76
N ALA A 232 -7.99 -5.88 1.95
CA ALA A 232 -8.17 -7.22 2.51
C ALA A 232 -8.32 -7.15 4.03
N ARG A 233 -9.06 -8.10 4.60
CA ARG A 233 -9.17 -8.35 6.04
C ARG A 233 -8.48 -9.64 6.39
N PHE A 234 -7.66 -9.58 7.41
CA PHE A 234 -6.88 -10.71 7.90
C PHE A 234 -7.22 -11.03 9.34
N LYS A 235 -7.11 -12.30 9.68
CA LYS A 235 -6.95 -12.81 11.04
C LYS A 235 -5.65 -13.60 11.11
N PRO A 236 -5.05 -13.79 12.30
CA PRO A 236 -3.98 -14.76 12.48
C PRO A 236 -4.45 -16.13 11.99
N ALA A 237 -3.59 -16.86 11.29
CA ALA A 237 -3.84 -18.25 10.93
C ALA A 237 -3.73 -19.10 12.21
N ASP A 238 -4.59 -20.12 12.32
CA ASP A 238 -4.60 -21.07 13.45
C ASP A 238 -3.34 -21.96 13.44
#